data_7e15900d19d10574399ff9f66d46fab2
#
_entry.id   7e15900d19d10574399ff9f66d46fab2
#
_cell.length_a   1.000
_cell.length_b   1.000
_cell.length_c   1.000
_cell.angle_alpha   90.00
_cell.angle_beta   90.00
_cell.angle_gamma   90.00
#
_symmetry.space_group_name_H-M   'P 1'
#
loop_
_entity.id
_entity.type
_entity.pdbx_description
1 polymer ?
#
loop_
_entity_poly.entity_id
_entity_poly.type
_entity_poly.pdbx_seq_one_letter_code
_entity_poly.pdbx_strand_id
1 'polypeptide(L)'
;MPDDPKPEGASAPEPKSEPAATPGAEQPATPEAKPAAEGAPPPAAQPAAAPSEGQPEAGPAPKPAPAAKPAAAAAAAAGAAKPAAPAAPKAPPAMAATPWESELTQALREEFGDQILEFSSYVGQNFLVARPEAAIPILESLKENHGFDYLVDITAVHWPGKPEPFEIVYIIYSFARNERIRMKIRIAEGYKPRTAVPVHLTANWLEREVYDMFGIEFEGHPDMRRILLPEEWETFP
;
A
#
# COMPACT_ATOMS: atom_id res chain seq x y z
N MET A 1 -49.04 3.97 -62.84
CA MET A 1 -49.82 5.21 -63.09
C MET A 1 -51.26 4.98 -62.74
N PRO A 2 -51.88 5.88 -62.01
CA PRO A 2 -51.56 7.24 -61.53
C PRO A 2 -51.52 7.27 -59.99
N ASP A 3 -51.18 8.20 -59.31
CA ASP A 3 -51.01 9.63 -59.26
C ASP A 3 -50.77 9.97 -57.78
N ASP A 4 -49.71 10.74 -57.57
CA ASP A 4 -49.57 11.55 -56.36
C ASP A 4 -50.71 12.56 -56.17
N PRO A 5 -50.98 13.04 -54.97
CA PRO A 5 -50.49 14.38 -54.70
C PRO A 5 -49.94 14.60 -53.25
N LYS A 6 -48.91 15.37 -53.22
CA LYS A 6 -48.46 16.23 -52.11
C LYS A 6 -49.49 17.39 -51.89
N PRO A 7 -49.67 17.87 -50.67
CA PRO A 7 -49.45 19.26 -50.37
C PRO A 7 -48.59 19.47 -49.10
N GLU A 8 -47.59 20.35 -49.17
CA GLU A 8 -47.52 21.76 -48.76
C GLU A 8 -48.21 22.08 -47.43
N GLY A 9 -47.40 22.38 -46.40
CA GLY A 9 -46.96 23.72 -46.09
C GLY A 9 -47.49 24.13 -44.73
N ALA A 10 -46.64 24.58 -43.85
CA ALA A 10 -46.84 25.66 -42.90
C ALA A 10 -45.90 25.50 -41.74
N SER A 11 -44.82 26.26 -41.73
CA SER A 11 -44.68 27.51 -40.99
C SER A 11 -44.33 27.30 -39.55
N ALA A 12 -43.06 27.56 -39.29
CA ALA A 12 -42.51 27.88 -37.96
C ALA A 12 -43.10 29.20 -37.45
N PRO A 13 -43.17 29.44 -36.19
CA PRO A 13 -43.04 30.78 -35.65
C PRO A 13 -41.74 30.96 -34.87
N GLU A 14 -41.08 32.03 -35.22
CA GLU A 14 -39.94 32.66 -34.61
C GLU A 14 -40.20 33.23 -33.20
N PRO A 15 -39.14 33.70 -32.54
CA PRO A 15 -39.09 33.93 -31.09
C PRO A 15 -39.64 35.32 -30.73
N LYS A 16 -40.22 35.45 -29.58
CA LYS A 16 -40.57 36.73 -28.99
C LYS A 16 -39.77 37.02 -27.74
N SER A 17 -38.83 37.96 -27.92
CA SER A 17 -38.51 39.14 -27.12
C SER A 17 -38.54 39.04 -25.59
N GLU A 18 -37.38 39.34 -25.06
CA GLU A 18 -37.18 39.95 -23.73
C GLU A 18 -38.13 41.12 -23.43
N PRO A 19 -38.35 41.40 -22.15
CA PRO A 19 -38.11 42.74 -21.71
C PRO A 19 -37.25 42.90 -20.46
N ALA A 20 -36.24 43.74 -20.61
CA ALA A 20 -35.84 44.88 -19.79
C ALA A 20 -35.71 44.69 -18.25
N ALA A 21 -34.54 45.03 -17.84
CA ALA A 21 -34.09 45.37 -16.49
C ALA A 21 -34.94 46.45 -15.80
N THR A 22 -35.06 46.35 -14.50
CA THR A 22 -35.07 47.49 -13.60
C THR A 22 -34.50 47.15 -12.23
N PRO A 23 -33.88 48.10 -11.56
CA PRO A 23 -32.84 47.93 -10.56
C PRO A 23 -33.34 48.08 -9.12
N GLY A 24 -32.51 47.60 -8.21
CA GLY A 24 -32.55 48.16 -6.88
C GLY A 24 -33.06 47.26 -5.76
N ALA A 25 -32.18 46.65 -5.06
CA ALA A 25 -32.29 46.53 -3.60
C ALA A 25 -30.89 46.31 -3.03
N GLU A 26 -30.47 47.26 -2.28
CA GLU A 26 -29.46 47.45 -1.31
C GLU A 26 -28.81 46.17 -0.73
N GLN A 27 -27.50 46.17 -0.79
CA GLN A 27 -26.61 45.37 0.07
C GLN A 27 -26.66 45.93 1.51
N PRO A 28 -26.83 45.14 2.55
CA PRO A 28 -26.45 45.58 3.87
C PRO A 28 -24.93 45.38 4.04
N ALA A 29 -24.31 46.46 4.43
CA ALA A 29 -22.89 46.60 4.74
C ALA A 29 -22.39 45.58 5.74
N THR A 30 -21.23 44.97 5.45
CA THR A 30 -20.34 44.33 6.39
C THR A 30 -19.86 45.34 7.44
N PRO A 31 -19.92 45.06 8.71
CA PRO A 31 -19.16 45.82 9.71
C PRO A 31 -17.71 45.37 9.67
N GLU A 32 -16.85 46.29 9.33
CA GLU A 32 -15.41 46.30 9.55
C GLU A 32 -15.11 46.02 11.03
N ALA A 33 -14.50 44.88 11.35
CA ALA A 33 -13.93 44.61 12.64
C ALA A 33 -12.43 44.83 12.55
N LYS A 34 -12.02 45.84 13.25
CA LYS A 34 -10.70 46.34 13.60
C LYS A 34 -9.78 45.22 14.13
N PRO A 35 -8.48 45.18 13.79
CA PRO A 35 -7.57 44.19 14.33
C PRO A 35 -7.27 44.49 15.80
N ALA A 36 -7.55 43.51 16.65
CA ALA A 36 -7.07 43.50 18.01
C ALA A 36 -5.75 42.68 18.03
N ALA A 37 -4.78 43.30 18.66
CA ALA A 37 -3.41 42.92 18.83
C ALA A 37 -3.23 41.60 19.60
N GLU A 38 -2.13 40.92 19.25
CA GLU A 38 -1.22 40.20 20.11
C GLU A 38 -1.80 39.42 21.30
N GLY A 39 -1.80 38.13 21.18
CA GLY A 39 -1.73 37.20 22.29
C GLY A 39 -0.81 36.04 21.90
N ALA A 40 0.45 36.16 22.31
CA ALA A 40 1.43 35.08 22.20
C ALA A 40 0.94 33.82 22.90
N PRO A 41 1.17 32.62 22.39
CA PRO A 41 0.86 31.38 23.11
C PRO A 41 1.79 31.26 24.32
N PRO A 42 1.29 30.71 25.45
CA PRO A 42 2.13 30.51 26.61
C PRO A 42 3.23 29.50 26.32
N PRO A 43 4.44 29.66 26.87
CA PRO A 43 5.54 28.76 26.67
C PRO A 43 5.20 27.35 27.17
N ALA A 44 5.47 26.36 26.36
CA ALA A 44 5.38 24.95 26.73
C ALA A 44 6.22 24.68 27.97
N ALA A 45 5.56 24.16 29.02
CA ALA A 45 6.23 23.72 30.23
C ALA A 45 7.25 22.64 29.90
N GLN A 46 8.51 22.92 30.15
CA GLN A 46 9.59 21.93 30.13
C GLN A 46 9.32 20.91 31.23
N PRO A 47 9.41 19.61 30.99
CA PRO A 47 9.39 18.62 32.06
C PRO A 47 10.66 18.78 32.90
N ALA A 48 10.48 18.89 34.19
CA ALA A 48 11.53 18.96 35.18
C ALA A 48 12.49 17.76 35.06
N ALA A 49 13.78 18.08 35.10
CA ALA A 49 14.86 17.09 35.14
C ALA A 49 14.70 16.17 36.36
N ALA A 50 14.62 14.88 36.12
CA ALA A 50 14.77 13.86 37.15
C ALA A 50 16.23 13.80 37.61
N PRO A 51 16.50 13.53 38.90
CA PRO A 51 17.87 13.48 39.40
C PRO A 51 18.61 12.29 38.86
N SER A 52 19.84 12.52 38.41
CA SER A 52 20.82 11.52 37.98
C SER A 52 21.25 10.66 39.16
N GLU A 53 20.80 9.40 39.19
CA GLU A 53 21.41 8.39 40.05
C GLU A 53 22.45 7.59 39.22
N GLY A 54 23.60 7.49 39.87
CA GLY A 54 24.87 6.90 39.53
C GLY A 54 24.95 5.83 38.44
N GLN A 55 25.78 6.08 37.48
CA GLN A 55 26.39 5.05 36.63
C GLN A 55 27.22 4.09 37.49
N PRO A 56 27.06 2.78 37.38
CA PRO A 56 28.08 1.85 37.85
C PRO A 56 29.21 1.83 36.80
N GLU A 57 30.42 2.07 37.29
CA GLU A 57 31.69 1.96 36.55
C GLU A 57 31.80 0.60 35.81
N ALA A 58 32.06 0.68 34.53
CA ALA A 58 32.42 -0.49 33.70
C ALA A 58 33.82 -0.97 34.10
N GLY A 59 33.87 -2.12 34.74
CA GLY A 59 35.12 -2.86 34.96
C GLY A 59 35.75 -3.29 33.62
N PRO A 60 37.08 -3.43 33.56
CA PRO A 60 37.81 -3.69 32.33
C PRO A 60 37.49 -5.10 31.77
N ALA A 61 37.25 -5.16 30.47
CA ALA A 61 37.05 -6.41 29.72
C ALA A 61 38.26 -7.35 29.85
N PRO A 62 38.06 -8.67 30.01
CA PRO A 62 39.15 -9.64 30.04
C PRO A 62 39.76 -9.78 28.65
N LYS A 63 41.10 -9.71 28.58
CA LYS A 63 41.92 -9.97 27.40
C LYS A 63 41.77 -11.44 26.95
N PRO A 64 41.70 -11.70 25.63
CA PRO A 64 41.70 -13.06 25.11
C PRO A 64 43.07 -13.71 25.35
N ALA A 65 43.06 -14.96 25.86
CA ALA A 65 44.22 -15.80 26.03
C ALA A 65 44.78 -16.28 24.68
N PRO A 66 46.10 -16.47 24.55
CA PRO A 66 46.71 -16.88 23.30
C PRO A 66 46.45 -18.37 23.00
N ALA A 67 46.08 -18.62 21.72
CA ALA A 67 45.87 -19.95 21.18
C ALA A 67 47.14 -20.82 21.29
N ALA A 68 47.02 -21.95 21.96
CA ALA A 68 48.04 -23.00 21.98
C ALA A 68 48.02 -23.80 20.66
N LYS A 69 49.17 -23.91 20.00
CA LYS A 69 49.40 -24.78 18.86
C LYS A 69 49.35 -26.25 19.33
N PRO A 70 48.68 -27.16 18.66
CA PRO A 70 48.91 -28.58 18.85
C PRO A 70 50.09 -29.06 18.01
N ALA A 71 50.98 -29.75 18.66
CA ALA A 71 52.12 -30.46 18.07
C ALA A 71 51.65 -31.66 17.24
N ALA A 72 52.33 -31.86 16.12
CA ALA A 72 52.18 -33.00 15.26
C ALA A 72 52.67 -34.29 15.97
N ALA A 73 51.85 -35.34 15.96
CA ALA A 73 52.30 -36.72 16.14
C ALA A 73 51.67 -37.58 15.04
N ALA A 74 52.55 -38.08 14.19
CA ALA A 74 52.24 -39.08 13.20
C ALA A 74 52.16 -40.47 13.88
N ALA A 75 51.12 -41.26 13.57
CA ALA A 75 51.28 -42.72 13.46
C ALA A 75 49.99 -43.40 12.94
N ALA A 76 50.22 -44.20 11.91
CA ALA A 76 49.63 -45.50 11.58
C ALA A 76 48.17 -45.63 11.11
N ALA A 77 48.14 -46.13 9.90
CA ALA A 77 46.99 -46.65 9.16
C ALA A 77 46.31 -47.82 9.90
N ALA A 78 44.96 -47.72 10.00
CA ALA A 78 44.08 -48.89 10.04
C ALA A 78 42.74 -48.47 9.39
N GLY A 79 42.37 -49.20 8.35
CA GLY A 79 41.11 -48.95 7.62
C GLY A 79 39.90 -49.12 8.55
N ALA A 80 39.14 -48.06 8.66
CA ALA A 80 37.81 -48.10 9.24
C ALA A 80 36.89 -47.34 8.28
N ALA A 81 35.79 -48.00 7.94
CA ALA A 81 34.73 -47.47 7.11
C ALA A 81 34.29 -46.09 7.59
N LYS A 82 34.25 -45.14 6.68
CA LYS A 82 33.77 -43.78 6.90
C LYS A 82 32.34 -43.86 7.41
N PRO A 83 32.04 -43.38 8.64
CA PRO A 83 30.65 -43.28 9.06
C PRO A 83 29.96 -42.33 8.12
N ALA A 84 28.80 -42.75 7.55
CA ALA A 84 27.94 -41.91 6.78
C ALA A 84 27.59 -40.66 7.62
N ALA A 85 27.85 -39.47 7.08
CA ALA A 85 27.46 -38.25 7.72
C ALA A 85 25.96 -38.34 8.01
N PRO A 86 25.46 -37.86 9.18
CA PRO A 86 24.04 -37.82 9.47
C PRO A 86 23.39 -37.02 8.35
N ALA A 87 22.36 -37.60 7.73
CA ALA A 87 21.56 -36.94 6.69
C ALA A 87 21.13 -35.60 7.25
N ALA A 88 21.40 -34.51 6.53
CA ALA A 88 20.94 -33.20 6.87
C ALA A 88 19.40 -33.27 7.08
N PRO A 89 18.84 -32.61 8.12
CA PRO A 89 17.42 -32.64 8.35
C PRO A 89 16.73 -32.22 7.06
N LYS A 90 15.80 -33.07 6.58
CA LYS A 90 14.95 -32.73 5.42
C LYS A 90 14.31 -31.38 5.72
N ALA A 91 14.53 -30.41 4.83
CA ALA A 91 13.80 -29.15 4.88
C ALA A 91 12.32 -29.44 5.06
N PRO A 92 11.60 -28.70 5.92
CA PRO A 92 10.18 -28.87 6.07
C PRO A 92 9.54 -28.81 4.68
N PRO A 93 8.48 -29.60 4.41
CA PRO A 93 7.81 -29.56 3.11
C PRO A 93 7.45 -28.12 2.81
N ALA A 94 7.83 -27.64 1.63
CA ALA A 94 7.46 -26.31 1.18
C ALA A 94 5.94 -26.22 1.31
N MET A 95 5.44 -25.30 2.14
CA MET A 95 4.01 -25.11 2.30
C MET A 95 3.48 -24.63 0.96
N ALA A 96 2.71 -25.46 0.27
CA ALA A 96 2.09 -25.11 -0.99
C ALA A 96 0.86 -24.23 -0.73
N ALA A 97 0.66 -23.21 -1.57
CA ALA A 97 -0.60 -22.49 -1.59
C ALA A 97 -1.73 -23.43 -2.05
N THR A 98 -2.89 -23.31 -1.46
CA THR A 98 -4.09 -24.06 -1.82
C THR A 98 -5.12 -23.14 -2.46
N PRO A 99 -5.95 -23.60 -3.40
CA PRO A 99 -7.02 -22.78 -3.95
C PRO A 99 -7.95 -22.28 -2.86
N TRP A 100 -8.33 -21.00 -2.95
CA TRP A 100 -9.30 -20.38 -2.05
C TRP A 100 -10.64 -20.26 -2.78
N GLU A 101 -11.63 -20.97 -2.28
CA GLU A 101 -13.01 -20.97 -2.77
C GLU A 101 -13.94 -20.49 -1.67
N SER A 102 -14.74 -19.45 -1.97
CA SER A 102 -15.72 -18.85 -1.07
C SER A 102 -16.79 -18.10 -1.86
N GLU A 103 -17.85 -17.66 -1.22
CA GLU A 103 -18.86 -16.78 -1.85
C GLU A 103 -18.22 -15.48 -2.35
N LEU A 104 -17.25 -14.93 -1.58
CA LEU A 104 -16.51 -13.74 -1.98
C LEU A 104 -15.73 -13.96 -3.28
N THR A 105 -15.03 -15.10 -3.41
CA THR A 105 -14.24 -15.38 -4.62
C THR A 105 -15.12 -15.58 -5.84
N GLN A 106 -16.33 -16.13 -5.67
CA GLN A 106 -17.30 -16.28 -6.75
C GLN A 106 -17.82 -14.91 -7.20
N ALA A 107 -18.24 -14.06 -6.25
CA ALA A 107 -18.70 -12.70 -6.55
C ALA A 107 -17.62 -11.87 -7.27
N LEU A 108 -16.37 -11.92 -6.79
CA LEU A 108 -15.26 -11.21 -7.41
C LEU A 108 -14.90 -11.76 -8.81
N ARG A 109 -15.05 -13.07 -9.05
CA ARG A 109 -14.89 -13.65 -10.39
C ARG A 109 -15.98 -13.21 -11.36
N GLU A 110 -17.21 -13.09 -10.89
CA GLU A 110 -18.33 -12.60 -11.71
C GLU A 110 -18.16 -11.12 -12.06
N GLU A 111 -17.65 -10.30 -11.13
CA GLU A 111 -17.49 -8.86 -11.31
C GLU A 111 -16.25 -8.51 -12.15
N PHE A 112 -15.10 -9.15 -11.88
CA PHE A 112 -13.81 -8.76 -12.46
C PHE A 112 -13.25 -9.75 -13.49
N GLY A 113 -13.78 -10.97 -13.56
CA GLY A 113 -13.38 -11.97 -14.56
C GLY A 113 -11.86 -12.19 -14.64
N ASP A 114 -11.31 -12.01 -15.82
CA ASP A 114 -9.88 -12.24 -16.13
C ASP A 114 -8.93 -11.18 -15.51
N GLN A 115 -9.45 -10.18 -14.83
CA GLN A 115 -8.61 -9.19 -14.14
C GLN A 115 -8.04 -9.74 -12.83
N ILE A 116 -8.63 -10.79 -12.28
CA ILE A 116 -8.09 -11.52 -11.14
C ILE A 116 -7.48 -12.82 -11.64
N LEU A 117 -6.18 -12.96 -11.42
CA LEU A 117 -5.37 -14.05 -11.96
C LEU A 117 -5.38 -15.29 -11.08
N GLU A 118 -5.50 -15.11 -9.76
CA GLU A 118 -5.36 -16.19 -8.79
C GLU A 118 -6.16 -15.89 -7.52
N PHE A 119 -6.79 -16.94 -6.97
CA PHE A 119 -7.33 -16.96 -5.61
C PHE A 119 -6.72 -18.13 -4.86
N SER A 120 -5.96 -17.85 -3.81
CA SER A 120 -5.23 -18.86 -3.06
C SER A 120 -5.20 -18.56 -1.57
N SER A 121 -4.93 -19.59 -0.77
CA SER A 121 -4.67 -19.49 0.66
C SER A 121 -3.29 -20.07 0.97
N TYR A 122 -2.52 -19.34 1.75
CA TYR A 122 -1.21 -19.77 2.23
C TYR A 122 -1.11 -19.61 3.73
N VAL A 123 -0.85 -20.73 4.43
CA VAL A 123 -0.77 -20.76 5.91
C VAL A 123 -2.03 -20.17 6.56
N GLY A 124 -3.21 -20.51 6.01
CA GLY A 124 -4.50 -20.02 6.52
C GLY A 124 -4.78 -18.54 6.25
N GLN A 125 -4.01 -17.91 5.36
CA GLN A 125 -4.23 -16.53 4.96
C GLN A 125 -4.63 -16.45 3.49
N ASN A 126 -5.82 -15.95 3.27
CA ASN A 126 -6.39 -15.81 1.94
C ASN A 126 -5.76 -14.65 1.17
N PHE A 127 -5.50 -14.87 -0.11
CA PHE A 127 -5.02 -13.81 -0.99
C PHE A 127 -5.56 -13.98 -2.41
N LEU A 128 -5.59 -12.87 -3.11
CA LEU A 128 -5.84 -12.83 -4.56
C LEU A 128 -4.70 -12.10 -5.26
N VAL A 129 -4.45 -12.47 -6.50
CA VAL A 129 -3.52 -11.79 -7.40
C VAL A 129 -4.32 -11.14 -8.51
N ALA A 130 -4.19 -9.83 -8.68
CA ALA A 130 -4.92 -9.07 -9.68
C ALA A 130 -3.97 -8.38 -10.66
N ARG A 131 -4.52 -7.96 -11.80
CA ARG A 131 -3.81 -7.07 -12.73
C ARG A 131 -3.67 -5.68 -12.10
N PRO A 132 -2.57 -4.95 -12.35
CA PRO A 132 -2.33 -3.64 -11.75
C PRO A 132 -3.46 -2.63 -12.01
N GLU A 133 -4.06 -2.66 -13.21
CA GLU A 133 -5.12 -1.76 -13.61
C GLU A 133 -6.43 -1.98 -12.85
N ALA A 134 -6.65 -3.22 -12.38
CA ALA A 134 -7.84 -3.60 -11.64
C ALA A 134 -7.72 -3.36 -10.13
N ALA A 135 -6.55 -2.99 -9.62
CA ALA A 135 -6.31 -2.87 -8.19
C ALA A 135 -7.30 -1.91 -7.50
N ILE A 136 -7.48 -0.71 -8.03
CA ILE A 136 -8.36 0.29 -7.40
C ILE A 136 -9.84 -0.11 -7.51
N PRO A 137 -10.38 -0.51 -8.68
CA PRO A 137 -11.76 -1.03 -8.76
C PRO A 137 -12.03 -2.20 -7.81
N ILE A 138 -11.09 -3.14 -7.64
CA ILE A 138 -11.25 -4.26 -6.70
C ILE A 138 -11.28 -3.76 -5.25
N LEU A 139 -10.42 -2.80 -4.88
CA LEU A 139 -10.44 -2.21 -3.54
C LEU A 139 -11.75 -1.48 -3.25
N GLU A 140 -12.29 -0.75 -4.22
CA GLU A 140 -13.59 -0.09 -4.14
C GLU A 140 -14.71 -1.11 -3.91
N SER A 141 -14.79 -2.16 -4.74
CA SER A 141 -15.79 -3.21 -4.59
C SER A 141 -15.67 -3.96 -3.26
N LEU A 142 -14.46 -4.30 -2.84
CA LEU A 142 -14.21 -4.93 -1.54
C LEU A 142 -14.72 -4.08 -0.38
N LYS A 143 -14.53 -2.77 -0.45
CA LYS A 143 -14.99 -1.83 0.58
C LYS A 143 -16.49 -1.65 0.56
N GLU A 144 -17.07 -1.33 -0.61
CA GLU A 144 -18.46 -0.93 -0.75
C GLU A 144 -19.44 -2.11 -0.72
N ASN A 145 -19.08 -3.22 -1.39
CA ASN A 145 -19.98 -4.35 -1.61
C ASN A 145 -19.74 -5.51 -0.64
N HIS A 146 -18.49 -5.65 -0.13
CA HIS A 146 -18.09 -6.83 0.65
C HIS A 146 -17.70 -6.53 2.10
N GLY A 147 -17.71 -5.25 2.50
CA GLY A 147 -17.49 -4.83 3.89
C GLY A 147 -16.03 -4.93 4.36
N PHE A 148 -15.06 -4.89 3.44
CA PHE A 148 -13.63 -4.77 3.76
C PHE A 148 -13.26 -3.29 3.83
N ASP A 149 -13.62 -2.65 4.90
CA ASP A 149 -13.58 -1.22 5.11
C ASP A 149 -12.26 -0.69 5.68
N TYR A 150 -11.39 -1.56 6.15
CA TYR A 150 -10.13 -1.19 6.79
C TYR A 150 -8.91 -1.65 5.99
N LEU A 151 -8.16 -0.70 5.45
CA LEU A 151 -6.85 -0.94 4.88
C LEU A 151 -5.82 -0.98 6.00
N VAL A 152 -5.28 -2.16 6.25
CA VAL A 152 -4.32 -2.41 7.33
C VAL A 152 -2.93 -1.96 6.94
N ASP A 153 -2.50 -2.30 5.72
CA ASP A 153 -1.14 -2.06 5.25
C ASP A 153 -1.04 -2.09 3.73
N ILE A 154 -0.05 -1.37 3.19
CA ILE A 154 0.44 -1.49 1.82
C ILE A 154 1.95 -1.66 1.90
N THR A 155 2.45 -2.74 1.35
CA THR A 155 3.88 -2.99 1.28
C THR A 155 4.29 -3.51 -0.09
N ALA A 156 5.58 -3.55 -0.36
CA ALA A 156 6.10 -4.11 -1.60
C ALA A 156 7.14 -5.20 -1.32
N VAL A 157 7.28 -6.11 -2.27
CA VAL A 157 8.30 -7.16 -2.27
C VAL A 157 9.07 -7.08 -3.57
N HIS A 158 10.38 -7.07 -3.49
CA HIS A 158 11.26 -7.10 -4.65
C HIS A 158 11.70 -8.54 -4.95
N TRP A 159 11.45 -8.98 -6.18
CA TRP A 159 11.85 -10.29 -6.72
C TRP A 159 12.88 -10.12 -7.84
N PRO A 160 14.17 -9.99 -7.53
CA PRO A 160 15.19 -9.76 -8.56
C PRO A 160 15.17 -10.84 -9.64
N GLY A 161 15.33 -10.42 -10.91
CA GLY A 161 15.41 -11.32 -12.06
C GLY A 161 14.06 -11.77 -12.64
N LYS A 162 12.93 -11.29 -12.10
CA LYS A 162 11.62 -11.49 -12.72
C LYS A 162 11.30 -10.36 -13.71
N PRO A 163 10.47 -10.61 -14.74
CA PRO A 163 10.01 -9.56 -15.66
C PRO A 163 9.21 -8.45 -14.96
N GLU A 164 8.46 -8.83 -13.94
CA GLU A 164 7.73 -7.96 -13.02
C GLU A 164 8.36 -8.10 -11.64
N PRO A 165 9.42 -7.33 -11.34
CA PRO A 165 10.23 -7.55 -10.16
C PRO A 165 9.57 -7.07 -8.87
N PHE A 166 8.55 -6.22 -8.94
CA PHE A 166 7.87 -5.72 -7.75
C PHE A 166 6.48 -6.32 -7.59
N GLU A 167 6.18 -6.77 -6.38
CA GLU A 167 4.85 -7.22 -5.96
C GLU A 167 4.35 -6.29 -4.86
N ILE A 168 3.29 -5.52 -5.14
CA ILE A 168 2.64 -4.67 -4.14
C ILE A 168 1.55 -5.50 -3.46
N VAL A 169 1.53 -5.47 -2.15
CA VAL A 169 0.60 -6.23 -1.31
C VAL A 169 -0.26 -5.27 -0.50
N TYR A 170 -1.55 -5.27 -0.77
CA TYR A 170 -2.57 -4.56 0.02
C TYR A 170 -3.13 -5.53 1.04
N ILE A 171 -3.10 -5.19 2.31
CA ILE A 171 -3.67 -5.98 3.39
C ILE A 171 -4.95 -5.30 3.86
N ILE A 172 -6.07 -5.97 3.67
CA ILE A 172 -7.40 -5.41 3.90
C ILE A 172 -8.13 -6.27 4.93
N TYR A 173 -8.89 -5.63 5.81
CA TYR A 173 -9.60 -6.28 6.90
C TYR A 173 -11.07 -5.85 6.95
N SER A 174 -11.93 -6.79 7.27
CA SER A 174 -13.34 -6.56 7.56
C SER A 174 -13.62 -6.83 9.03
N PHE A 175 -14.05 -5.80 9.75
CA PHE A 175 -14.48 -5.97 11.15
C PHE A 175 -15.78 -6.76 11.26
N ALA A 176 -16.70 -6.59 10.31
CA ALA A 176 -17.96 -7.30 10.30
C ALA A 176 -17.81 -8.82 10.10
N ARG A 177 -16.84 -9.23 9.27
CA ARG A 177 -16.55 -10.63 8.96
C ARG A 177 -15.47 -11.23 9.86
N ASN A 178 -14.71 -10.38 10.58
CA ASN A 178 -13.49 -10.76 11.27
C ASN A 178 -12.51 -11.51 10.35
N GLU A 179 -12.37 -11.01 9.13
CA GLU A 179 -11.59 -11.65 8.07
C GLU A 179 -10.58 -10.68 7.50
N ARG A 180 -9.39 -11.19 7.18
CA ARG A 180 -8.31 -10.46 6.51
C ARG A 180 -7.97 -11.12 5.21
N ILE A 181 -7.86 -10.34 4.16
CA ILE A 181 -7.42 -10.78 2.84
C ILE A 181 -6.22 -9.96 2.39
N ARG A 182 -5.43 -10.52 1.48
CA ARG A 182 -4.35 -9.83 0.80
C ARG A 182 -4.69 -9.72 -0.67
N MET A 183 -4.59 -8.54 -1.22
CA MET A 183 -4.60 -8.35 -2.66
C MET A 183 -3.17 -8.04 -3.11
N LYS A 184 -2.72 -8.71 -4.15
CA LYS A 184 -1.38 -8.59 -4.71
C LYS A 184 -1.46 -8.15 -6.16
N ILE A 185 -0.60 -7.24 -6.54
CA ILE A 185 -0.37 -6.88 -7.95
C ILE A 185 1.12 -6.99 -8.25
N ARG A 186 1.45 -7.43 -9.46
CA ARG A 186 2.83 -7.47 -9.94
C ARG A 186 3.04 -6.38 -10.97
N ILE A 187 4.15 -5.67 -10.85
CA ILE A 187 4.46 -4.54 -11.70
C ILE A 187 5.89 -4.62 -12.23
N ALA A 188 6.08 -4.15 -13.46
CA ALA A 188 7.39 -3.96 -14.04
C ALA A 188 8.09 -2.75 -13.41
N GLU A 189 9.39 -2.70 -13.54
CA GLU A 189 10.18 -1.54 -13.14
C GLU A 189 9.74 -0.28 -13.89
N GLY A 190 9.55 0.82 -13.16
CA GLY A 190 9.08 2.09 -13.70
C GLY A 190 7.56 2.18 -13.94
N TYR A 191 6.80 1.12 -13.69
CA TYR A 191 5.34 1.19 -13.72
C TYR A 191 4.81 1.97 -12.52
N LYS A 192 3.84 2.87 -12.78
CA LYS A 192 3.21 3.70 -11.75
C LYS A 192 1.78 3.22 -11.51
N PRO A 193 1.51 2.44 -10.46
CA PRO A 193 0.15 2.05 -10.11
C PRO A 193 -0.66 3.25 -9.65
N ARG A 194 -1.99 3.19 -9.83
CA ARG A 194 -2.89 4.24 -9.34
C ARG A 194 -2.93 4.22 -7.80
N THR A 195 -3.03 5.41 -7.22
CA THR A 195 -3.15 5.56 -5.76
C THR A 195 -4.46 5.01 -5.23
N ALA A 196 -4.40 4.36 -4.06
CA ALA A 196 -5.57 3.91 -3.31
C ALA A 196 -6.10 4.97 -2.32
N VAL A 197 -5.49 6.14 -2.23
CA VAL A 197 -5.90 7.23 -1.32
C VAL A 197 -7.38 7.62 -1.44
N PRO A 198 -7.98 7.72 -2.65
CA PRO A 198 -9.40 8.01 -2.77
C PRO A 198 -10.31 6.94 -2.13
N VAL A 199 -9.88 5.69 -2.13
CA VAL A 199 -10.62 4.57 -1.52
C VAL A 199 -10.38 4.51 -0.03
N HIS A 200 -9.12 4.57 0.39
CA HIS A 200 -8.69 4.47 1.78
C HIS A 200 -7.69 5.58 2.11
N LEU A 201 -8.07 6.54 2.92
CA LEU A 201 -7.21 7.67 3.31
C LEU A 201 -5.90 7.23 3.99
N THR A 202 -5.91 6.08 4.66
CA THR A 202 -4.70 5.50 5.27
C THR A 202 -3.63 5.13 4.26
N ALA A 203 -4.00 4.91 2.99
CA ALA A 203 -3.07 4.63 1.90
C ALA A 203 -2.04 5.73 1.70
N ASN A 204 -2.37 6.99 2.00
CA ASN A 204 -1.46 8.12 1.80
C ASN A 204 -0.07 7.89 2.42
N TRP A 205 -0.02 7.45 3.66
CA TRP A 205 1.25 7.24 4.36
C TRP A 205 1.94 5.94 3.95
N LEU A 206 1.14 4.89 3.72
CA LEU A 206 1.63 3.58 3.33
C LEU A 206 2.24 3.58 1.91
N GLU A 207 1.63 4.30 0.98
CA GLU A 207 2.17 4.48 -0.38
C GLU A 207 3.46 5.30 -0.38
N ARG A 208 3.57 6.31 0.48
CA ARG A 208 4.81 7.07 0.68
C ARG A 208 5.92 6.20 1.26
N GLU A 209 5.60 5.27 2.16
CA GLU A 209 6.57 4.29 2.66
C GLU A 209 7.06 3.36 1.55
N VAL A 210 6.15 2.84 0.72
CA VAL A 210 6.52 2.03 -0.45
C VAL A 210 7.39 2.82 -1.43
N TYR A 211 7.04 4.08 -1.70
CA TYR A 211 7.88 4.97 -2.51
C TYR A 211 9.27 5.14 -1.89
N ASP A 212 9.35 5.40 -0.59
CA ASP A 212 10.60 5.69 0.09
C ASP A 212 11.55 4.49 0.11
N MET A 213 11.01 3.28 0.23
CA MET A 213 11.81 2.04 0.30
C MET A 213 12.11 1.40 -1.06
N PHE A 214 11.22 1.54 -2.05
CA PHE A 214 11.32 0.81 -3.32
C PHE A 214 11.34 1.70 -4.56
N GLY A 215 11.11 3.00 -4.43
CA GLY A 215 11.05 3.93 -5.56
C GLY A 215 9.79 3.80 -6.42
N ILE A 216 8.75 3.15 -5.91
CA ILE A 216 7.50 2.96 -6.64
C ILE A 216 6.63 4.20 -6.44
N GLU A 217 6.44 4.98 -7.51
CA GLU A 217 5.55 6.14 -7.51
C GLU A 217 4.11 5.74 -7.79
N PHE A 218 3.16 6.29 -7.02
CA PHE A 218 1.73 6.06 -7.23
C PHE A 218 1.10 7.21 -7.99
N GLU A 219 0.48 6.90 -9.14
CA GLU A 219 -0.18 7.90 -9.99
C GLU A 219 -1.41 8.49 -9.28
N GLY A 220 -1.49 9.82 -9.23
CA GLY A 220 -2.58 10.55 -8.58
C GLY A 220 -2.46 10.66 -7.06
N HIS A 221 -1.35 10.25 -6.46
CA HIS A 221 -1.12 10.45 -5.04
C HIS A 221 -1.01 11.96 -4.72
N PRO A 222 -1.69 12.45 -3.67
CA PRO A 222 -1.79 13.89 -3.40
C PRO A 222 -0.47 14.54 -2.94
N ASP A 223 0.43 13.78 -2.32
CA ASP A 223 1.67 14.31 -1.72
C ASP A 223 2.74 13.21 -1.68
N MET A 224 3.30 12.85 -2.85
CA MET A 224 4.33 11.81 -2.96
C MET A 224 5.70 12.38 -2.60
N ARG A 225 6.13 12.15 -1.38
CA ARG A 225 7.43 12.53 -0.84
C ARG A 225 7.93 11.52 0.18
N ARG A 226 9.21 11.53 0.48
CA ARG A 226 9.82 10.66 1.48
C ARG A 226 9.14 10.81 2.85
N ILE A 227 9.14 9.76 3.65
CA ILE A 227 8.53 9.72 4.99
C ILE A 227 9.46 9.13 6.04
N LEU A 228 10.32 8.18 5.71
CA LEU A 228 11.24 7.50 6.60
C LEU A 228 12.67 7.97 6.43
N LEU A 229 13.13 8.10 5.19
CA LEU A 229 14.48 8.55 4.88
C LEU A 229 14.55 10.07 4.85
N PRO A 230 15.73 10.68 5.13
CA PRO A 230 15.95 12.10 4.94
C PRO A 230 15.68 12.55 3.50
N GLU A 231 15.23 13.80 3.32
CA GLU A 231 14.91 14.34 1.99
C GLU A 231 16.13 14.37 1.05
N GLU A 232 17.33 14.49 1.62
CA GLU A 232 18.61 14.49 0.88
C GLU A 232 19.05 13.10 0.41
N TRP A 233 18.34 12.04 0.78
CA TRP A 233 18.69 10.68 0.36
C TRP A 233 18.40 10.47 -1.13
N GLU A 234 19.45 10.20 -1.92
CA GLU A 234 19.35 10.17 -3.39
C GLU A 234 18.91 8.83 -3.97
N THR A 235 19.04 7.73 -3.21
CA THR A 235 18.76 6.36 -3.68
C THR A 235 17.60 5.72 -2.94
N PHE A 236 17.26 4.48 -3.31
CA PHE A 236 16.34 3.61 -2.59
C PHE A 236 17.12 2.45 -1.97
N PRO A 237 16.75 1.97 -0.78
CA PRO A 237 17.43 0.87 -0.08
C PRO A 237 17.47 -0.45 -0.83
#